data_74df598833e2257fcb544dadd2de6178
#
_entry.id   74df598833e2257fcb544dadd2de6178
#
_cell.length_a   1.000
_cell.length_b   1.000
_cell.length_c   1.000
_cell.angle_alpha   90.00
_cell.angle_beta   90.00
_cell.angle_gamma   90.00
#
_symmetry.space_group_name_H-M   'P 1'
#
loop_
_entity.id
_entity.type
_entity.pdbx_description
1 polymer ?
#
loop_
_entity_poly.entity_id
_entity_poly.type
_entity_poly.pdbx_seq_one_letter_code
_entity_poly.pdbx_strand_id
1 'polypeptide(L)'
;MIFQQPYAGHTHDVQASGLVPMVVEQTSRGERAYDIYSRLLKERVIFLVGQVEDHMANLIVAQMLFLESENPDKDIHLYINSPGGSVTAGMSIYDTMQFIKPNVSTMCIGQAASMGAFLLAAGAEGKRYCLPNSRTMIHQPSGGAQGQATDIHIQSQEILKIKS
;
A
#
# COMPACT_ATOMS: atom_id res chain seq x y z
N MET A 1 41.27 -44.57 20.21
CA MET A 1 41.23 -43.12 19.90
C MET A 1 39.92 -42.84 19.20
N ILE A 2 38.94 -42.33 19.92
CA ILE A 2 37.58 -42.04 19.43
C ILE A 2 37.55 -40.56 19.10
N PHE A 3 37.43 -40.22 17.83
CA PHE A 3 37.21 -38.81 17.41
C PHE A 3 35.73 -38.48 17.58
N GLN A 4 35.43 -37.64 18.56
CA GLN A 4 34.14 -36.94 18.69
C GLN A 4 34.00 -35.94 17.57
N GLN A 5 32.93 -36.07 16.80
CA GLN A 5 32.49 -35.03 15.85
C GLN A 5 31.89 -33.87 16.61
N PRO A 6 32.20 -32.61 16.24
CA PRO A 6 31.56 -31.44 16.86
C PRO A 6 30.11 -31.31 16.38
N TYR A 7 29.22 -31.12 17.32
CA TYR A 7 27.83 -30.81 17.09
C TYR A 7 27.72 -29.58 16.18
N ALA A 8 27.17 -29.77 14.99
CA ALA A 8 26.70 -28.68 14.14
C ALA A 8 25.50 -28.03 14.85
N GLY A 9 25.76 -26.91 15.51
CA GLY A 9 24.72 -26.06 16.04
C GLY A 9 23.87 -25.56 14.89
N HIS A 10 22.58 -25.94 14.86
CA HIS A 10 21.60 -25.27 14.05
C HIS A 10 21.50 -23.84 14.56
N THR A 11 22.15 -22.91 13.88
CA THR A 11 21.83 -21.50 13.98
C THR A 11 20.43 -21.37 13.39
N HIS A 12 19.43 -21.30 14.26
CA HIS A 12 18.15 -20.75 13.87
C HIS A 12 18.43 -19.32 13.43
N ASP A 13 18.42 -19.07 12.13
CA ASP A 13 18.27 -17.76 11.59
C ASP A 13 16.93 -17.23 12.15
N VAL A 14 17.05 -16.48 13.23
CA VAL A 14 15.99 -15.59 13.67
C VAL A 14 15.90 -14.54 12.57
N GLN A 15 15.11 -14.81 11.52
CA GLN A 15 14.64 -13.76 10.65
C GLN A 15 14.05 -12.74 11.60
N ALA A 16 14.71 -11.60 11.71
CA ALA A 16 14.15 -10.44 12.35
C ALA A 16 12.93 -10.03 11.50
N SER A 17 11.80 -10.70 11.74
CA SER A 17 10.51 -10.22 11.30
C SER A 17 10.42 -8.82 11.88
N GLY A 18 10.44 -7.80 10.99
CA GLY A 18 10.49 -6.41 11.39
C GLY A 18 9.42 -6.15 12.44
N LEU A 19 9.83 -6.07 13.70
CA LEU A 19 8.94 -5.78 14.80
C LEU A 19 8.39 -4.37 14.56
N VAL A 20 7.08 -4.29 14.32
CA VAL A 20 6.41 -2.99 14.23
C VAL A 20 6.51 -2.33 15.60
N PRO A 21 7.11 -1.11 15.72
CA PRO A 21 7.26 -0.43 17.00
C PRO A 21 5.92 -0.18 17.68
N MET A 22 5.90 -0.34 19.01
CA MET A 22 4.73 -0.02 19.82
C MET A 22 4.87 1.37 20.44
N VAL A 23 3.76 2.10 20.49
CA VAL A 23 3.65 3.42 21.12
C VAL A 23 2.65 3.32 22.27
N VAL A 24 3.02 3.85 23.43
CA VAL A 24 2.14 3.89 24.61
C VAL A 24 1.61 5.31 24.80
N GLU A 25 0.31 5.47 24.82
CA GLU A 25 -0.37 6.73 25.15
C GLU A 25 -0.93 6.70 26.56
N GLN A 26 -0.69 7.77 27.30
CA GLN A 26 -1.36 8.03 28.58
C GLN A 26 -2.73 8.66 28.30
N THR A 27 -3.78 8.02 28.79
CA THR A 27 -5.15 8.55 28.70
C THR A 27 -5.75 8.71 30.10
N SER A 28 -6.83 9.47 30.22
CA SER A 28 -7.57 9.60 31.48
C SER A 28 -8.13 8.27 32.02
N ARG A 29 -8.16 7.22 31.18
CA ARG A 29 -8.62 5.86 31.52
C ARG A 29 -7.47 4.86 31.69
N GLY A 30 -6.22 5.32 31.72
CA GLY A 30 -5.01 4.51 31.82
C GLY A 30 -4.17 4.49 30.54
N GLU A 31 -3.17 3.62 30.54
CA GLU A 31 -2.27 3.45 29.40
C GLU A 31 -2.91 2.61 28.28
N ARG A 32 -2.69 3.02 27.03
CA ARG A 32 -3.03 2.24 25.84
C ARG A 32 -1.82 2.08 24.94
N ALA A 33 -1.54 0.85 24.55
CA ALA A 33 -0.50 0.52 23.58
C ALA A 33 -1.11 0.39 22.17
N TYR A 34 -0.44 0.97 21.18
CA TYR A 34 -0.76 0.85 19.77
C TYR A 34 0.51 0.47 19.01
N ASP A 35 0.40 -0.32 17.94
CA ASP A 35 1.48 -0.32 16.96
C ASP A 35 1.53 1.04 16.24
N ILE A 36 2.69 1.37 15.63
CA ILE A 36 2.89 2.70 15.05
C ILE A 36 1.90 3.00 13.91
N TYR A 37 1.51 2.01 13.10
CA TYR A 37 0.56 2.21 12.02
C TYR A 37 -0.85 2.46 12.56
N SER A 38 -1.30 1.70 13.57
CA SER A 38 -2.58 1.92 14.24
C SER A 38 -2.62 3.29 14.92
N ARG A 39 -1.49 3.74 15.48
CA ARG A 39 -1.41 5.07 16.07
C ARG A 39 -1.54 6.18 15.01
N LEU A 40 -0.85 6.03 13.89
CA LEU A 40 -0.92 6.98 12.78
C LEU A 40 -2.30 6.96 12.08
N LEU A 41 -2.97 5.82 12.04
CA LEU A 41 -4.34 5.71 11.53
C LEU A 41 -5.32 6.61 12.33
N LYS A 42 -5.13 6.78 13.63
CA LYS A 42 -5.91 7.74 14.44
C LYS A 42 -5.74 9.19 13.97
N GLU A 43 -4.58 9.51 13.39
CA GLU A 43 -4.31 10.81 12.73
C GLU A 43 -4.74 10.81 11.26
N ARG A 44 -5.50 9.79 10.84
CA ARG A 44 -6.03 9.62 9.48
C ARG A 44 -4.96 9.38 8.41
N VAL A 45 -3.81 8.85 8.81
CA VAL A 45 -2.68 8.54 7.93
C VAL A 45 -2.73 7.06 7.56
N ILE A 46 -2.71 6.78 6.26
CA ILE A 46 -2.65 5.44 5.67
C ILE A 46 -1.35 5.33 4.86
N PHE A 47 -0.70 4.17 4.91
CA PHE A 47 0.50 3.89 4.15
C PHE A 47 0.24 2.90 3.03
N LEU A 48 0.61 3.27 1.81
CA LEU A 48 0.70 2.40 0.65
C LEU A 48 2.19 2.17 0.37
N VAL A 49 2.75 1.08 0.90
CA VAL A 49 4.18 0.78 0.84
C VAL A 49 4.39 -0.60 0.22
N GLY A 50 5.30 -0.67 -0.75
CA GLY A 50 5.59 -1.90 -1.49
C GLY A 50 4.69 -2.11 -2.70
N GLN A 51 4.62 -3.35 -3.18
CA GLN A 51 3.87 -3.70 -4.38
C GLN A 51 2.36 -3.60 -4.15
N VAL A 52 1.64 -3.02 -5.10
CA VAL A 52 0.17 -2.98 -5.09
C VAL A 52 -0.36 -4.38 -5.43
N GLU A 53 -1.01 -5.00 -4.46
CA GLU A 53 -1.58 -6.34 -4.55
C GLU A 53 -2.93 -6.41 -3.81
N ASP A 54 -3.70 -7.47 -4.02
CA ASP A 54 -5.08 -7.56 -3.52
C ASP A 54 -5.16 -7.45 -1.99
N HIS A 55 -4.24 -8.11 -1.26
CA HIS A 55 -4.26 -8.05 0.20
C HIS A 55 -4.00 -6.63 0.72
N MET A 56 -2.98 -5.95 0.21
CA MET A 56 -2.69 -4.56 0.55
C MET A 56 -3.86 -3.64 0.19
N ALA A 57 -4.41 -3.78 -1.01
CA ALA A 57 -5.53 -2.96 -1.47
C ALA A 57 -6.76 -3.09 -0.56
N ASN A 58 -7.11 -4.32 -0.18
CA ASN A 58 -8.23 -4.57 0.74
C ASN A 58 -8.01 -3.92 2.11
N LEU A 59 -6.79 -3.95 2.64
CA LEU A 59 -6.47 -3.27 3.91
C LEU A 59 -6.58 -1.75 3.79
N ILE A 60 -6.12 -1.15 2.70
CA ILE A 60 -6.24 0.29 2.46
C ILE A 60 -7.70 0.70 2.32
N VAL A 61 -8.48 -0.04 1.54
CA VAL A 61 -9.93 0.18 1.38
C VAL A 61 -10.66 0.11 2.72
N ALA A 62 -10.39 -0.93 3.52
CA ALA A 62 -10.98 -1.06 4.85
C ALA A 62 -10.63 0.11 5.78
N GLN A 63 -9.39 0.59 5.77
CA GLN A 63 -8.96 1.75 6.53
C GLN A 63 -9.65 3.04 6.06
N MET A 64 -9.83 3.23 4.76
CA MET A 64 -10.54 4.41 4.21
C MET A 64 -12.00 4.42 4.65
N LEU A 65 -12.70 3.29 4.55
CA LEU A 65 -14.10 3.16 4.97
C LEU A 65 -14.25 3.35 6.49
N PHE A 66 -13.33 2.83 7.28
CA PHE A 66 -13.29 3.04 8.72
C PHE A 66 -13.13 4.54 9.06
N LEU A 67 -12.18 5.23 8.42
CA LEU A 67 -11.95 6.66 8.66
C LEU A 67 -13.12 7.53 8.20
N GLU A 68 -13.80 7.17 7.12
CA GLU A 68 -15.05 7.82 6.72
C GLU A 68 -16.12 7.68 7.79
N SER A 69 -16.30 6.46 8.34
CA SER A 69 -17.30 6.22 9.38
C SER A 69 -17.02 7.00 10.67
N GLU A 70 -15.74 7.21 11.00
CA GLU A 70 -15.33 7.99 12.18
C GLU A 70 -15.59 9.48 12.01
N ASN A 71 -15.24 10.03 10.85
CA ASN A 71 -15.48 11.44 10.53
C ASN A 71 -15.45 11.68 9.01
N PRO A 72 -16.61 11.85 8.36
CA PRO A 72 -16.69 12.03 6.92
C PRO A 72 -16.24 13.40 6.41
N ASP A 73 -16.03 14.37 7.30
CA ASP A 73 -15.69 15.76 6.93
C ASP A 73 -14.18 16.06 7.02
N LYS A 74 -13.39 15.13 7.57
CA LYS A 74 -11.94 15.29 7.69
C LYS A 74 -11.20 14.54 6.60
N ASP A 75 -10.17 15.17 6.05
CA ASP A 75 -9.30 14.57 5.04
C ASP A 75 -8.64 13.27 5.54
N ILE A 76 -8.34 12.39 4.60
CA ILE A 76 -7.52 11.20 4.78
C ILE A 76 -6.17 11.47 4.09
N HIS A 77 -5.07 11.00 4.67
CA HIS A 77 -3.72 11.20 4.16
C HIS A 77 -3.11 9.88 3.72
N LEU A 78 -2.95 9.68 2.41
CA LEU A 78 -2.35 8.50 1.82
C LEU A 78 -0.88 8.74 1.47
N TYR A 79 0.03 8.12 2.21
CA TYR A 79 1.48 8.16 1.97
C TYR A 79 1.89 7.00 1.07
N ILE A 80 2.55 7.31 -0.03
CA ILE A 80 2.85 6.35 -1.10
C ILE A 80 4.36 6.15 -1.24
N ASN A 81 4.81 4.90 -1.11
CA ASN A 81 6.15 4.44 -1.46
C ASN A 81 6.03 3.08 -2.16
N SER A 82 5.72 3.11 -3.46
CA SER A 82 5.35 1.91 -4.21
C SER A 82 5.93 1.90 -5.61
N PRO A 83 6.44 0.75 -6.08
CA PRO A 83 6.81 0.52 -7.47
C PRO A 83 5.58 0.30 -8.39
N GLY A 84 4.37 0.30 -7.84
CA GLY A 84 3.16 -0.11 -8.54
C GLY A 84 2.83 -1.59 -8.34
N GLY A 85 2.07 -2.18 -9.26
CA GLY A 85 1.65 -3.59 -9.18
C GLY A 85 0.36 -3.87 -9.95
N SER A 86 -0.52 -4.64 -9.35
CA SER A 86 -1.80 -5.06 -9.94
C SER A 86 -2.70 -3.86 -10.25
N VAL A 87 -3.15 -3.79 -11.50
CA VAL A 87 -4.07 -2.73 -11.95
C VAL A 87 -5.42 -2.87 -11.24
N THR A 88 -5.98 -4.07 -11.17
CA THR A 88 -7.29 -4.31 -10.52
C THR A 88 -7.27 -3.99 -9.04
N ALA A 89 -6.20 -4.37 -8.32
CA ALA A 89 -6.00 -4.00 -6.92
C ALA A 89 -5.89 -2.47 -6.74
N GLY A 90 -5.14 -1.80 -7.62
CA GLY A 90 -5.03 -0.34 -7.59
C GLY A 90 -6.35 0.37 -7.90
N MET A 91 -7.14 -0.15 -8.85
CA MET A 91 -8.45 0.40 -9.18
C MET A 91 -9.44 0.29 -8.00
N SER A 92 -9.37 -0.76 -7.19
CA SER A 92 -10.22 -0.85 -5.99
C SER A 92 -9.92 0.26 -4.96
N ILE A 93 -8.64 0.64 -4.83
CA ILE A 93 -8.25 1.79 -4.00
C ILE A 93 -8.76 3.09 -4.64
N TYR A 94 -8.52 3.27 -5.94
CA TYR A 94 -8.95 4.45 -6.68
C TYR A 94 -10.46 4.67 -6.56
N ASP A 95 -11.27 3.65 -6.85
CA ASP A 95 -12.73 3.74 -6.79
C ASP A 95 -13.18 4.09 -5.37
N THR A 96 -12.53 3.53 -4.35
CA THR A 96 -12.82 3.88 -2.95
C THR A 96 -12.48 5.33 -2.66
N MET A 97 -11.33 5.84 -3.13
CA MET A 97 -10.96 7.26 -2.98
C MET A 97 -11.99 8.20 -3.61
N GLN A 98 -12.63 7.80 -4.71
CA GLN A 98 -13.66 8.59 -5.39
C GLN A 98 -15.04 8.43 -4.73
N PHE A 99 -15.31 7.28 -4.11
CA PHE A 99 -16.61 6.93 -3.53
C PHE A 99 -16.84 7.58 -2.17
N ILE A 100 -15.80 7.60 -1.31
CA ILE A 100 -15.91 8.12 0.06
C ILE A 100 -16.06 9.65 0.07
N LYS A 101 -16.73 10.17 1.09
CA LYS A 101 -16.95 11.62 1.26
C LYS A 101 -15.68 12.41 1.60
N PRO A 102 -14.77 11.92 2.48
CA PRO A 102 -13.54 12.63 2.79
C PRO A 102 -12.65 12.84 1.56
N ASN A 103 -12.03 14.01 1.44
CA ASN A 103 -10.95 14.17 0.48
C ASN A 103 -9.75 13.29 0.87
N VAL A 104 -9.16 12.62 -0.12
CA VAL A 104 -7.92 11.89 0.09
C VAL A 104 -6.75 12.73 -0.42
N SER A 105 -5.90 13.21 0.49
CA SER A 105 -4.63 13.81 0.09
C SER A 105 -3.58 12.73 -0.13
N THR A 106 -2.74 12.89 -1.12
CA THR A 106 -1.70 11.92 -1.48
C THR A 106 -0.31 12.52 -1.37
N MET A 107 0.64 11.75 -0.86
CA MET A 107 2.03 12.18 -0.73
C MET A 107 3.00 11.09 -1.16
N CYS A 108 3.83 11.38 -2.14
CA CYS A 108 4.93 10.50 -2.53
C CYS A 108 6.10 10.64 -1.55
N ILE A 109 6.44 9.53 -0.90
CA ILE A 109 7.63 9.38 -0.04
C ILE A 109 8.51 8.28 -0.64
N GLY A 110 9.69 8.62 -1.15
CA GLY A 110 10.56 7.67 -1.86
C GLY A 110 10.19 7.52 -3.31
N GLN A 111 9.20 6.67 -3.65
CA GLN A 111 8.75 6.51 -5.03
C GLN A 111 7.25 6.29 -5.18
N ALA A 112 6.73 6.75 -6.31
CA ALA A 112 5.39 6.41 -6.79
C ALA A 112 5.51 6.05 -8.28
N ALA A 113 5.52 4.76 -8.59
CA ALA A 113 5.70 4.28 -9.95
C ALA A 113 4.48 3.50 -10.45
N SER A 114 4.19 3.58 -11.75
CA SER A 114 3.11 2.83 -12.39
C SER A 114 1.77 3.04 -11.66
N MET A 115 1.14 1.99 -11.14
CA MET A 115 -0.09 2.09 -10.34
C MET A 115 0.08 3.00 -9.10
N GLY A 116 1.26 3.07 -8.50
CA GLY A 116 1.56 4.01 -7.43
C GLY A 116 1.50 5.47 -7.87
N ALA A 117 1.98 5.78 -9.09
CA ALA A 117 1.89 7.11 -9.68
C ALA A 117 0.43 7.48 -10.04
N PHE A 118 -0.34 6.51 -10.52
CA PHE A 118 -1.77 6.68 -10.79
C PHE A 118 -2.53 7.05 -9.51
N LEU A 119 -2.31 6.32 -8.41
CA LEU A 119 -2.95 6.59 -7.12
C LEU A 119 -2.48 7.93 -6.52
N LEU A 120 -1.22 8.32 -6.73
CA LEU A 120 -0.73 9.64 -6.34
C LEU A 120 -1.51 10.76 -7.08
N ALA A 121 -1.69 10.59 -8.40
CA ALA A 121 -2.43 11.54 -9.23
C ALA A 121 -3.93 11.58 -8.90
N ALA A 122 -4.48 10.50 -8.34
CA ALA A 122 -5.88 10.39 -7.94
C ALA A 122 -6.25 11.17 -6.67
N GLY A 123 -5.27 11.72 -5.96
CA GLY A 123 -5.51 12.57 -4.79
C GLY A 123 -6.35 13.79 -5.12
N ALA A 124 -7.04 14.34 -4.13
CA ALA A 124 -7.89 15.51 -4.29
C ALA A 124 -7.11 16.71 -4.86
N GLU A 125 -7.80 17.55 -5.62
CA GLU A 125 -7.22 18.74 -6.23
C GLU A 125 -6.56 19.64 -5.18
N GLY A 126 -5.31 20.07 -5.46
CA GLY A 126 -4.50 20.88 -4.54
C GLY A 126 -3.94 20.12 -3.34
N LYS A 127 -4.20 18.79 -3.22
CA LYS A 127 -3.77 17.95 -2.09
C LYS A 127 -2.88 16.78 -2.52
N ARG A 128 -2.12 16.96 -3.58
CA ARG A 128 -1.16 15.99 -4.13
C ARG A 128 0.25 16.51 -3.93
N TYR A 129 1.09 15.75 -3.24
CA TYR A 129 2.40 16.20 -2.80
C TYR A 129 3.49 15.18 -3.14
N CYS A 130 4.71 15.68 -3.34
CA CYS A 130 5.92 14.87 -3.46
C CYS A 130 7.00 15.46 -2.56
N LEU A 131 7.72 14.62 -1.84
CA LEU A 131 8.91 15.07 -1.13
C LEU A 131 10.05 15.38 -2.13
N PRO A 132 10.97 16.30 -1.81
CA PRO A 132 11.97 16.81 -2.75
C PRO A 132 12.84 15.74 -3.43
N ASN A 133 13.11 14.63 -2.74
CA ASN A 133 13.95 13.53 -3.25
C ASN A 133 13.12 12.31 -3.69
N SER A 134 11.80 12.42 -3.71
CA SER A 134 10.93 11.35 -4.18
C SER A 134 10.88 11.29 -5.71
N ARG A 135 10.54 10.12 -6.25
CA ARG A 135 10.43 9.87 -7.69
C ARG A 135 9.03 9.47 -8.07
N THR A 136 8.52 10.05 -9.13
CA THR A 136 7.28 9.62 -9.77
C THR A 136 7.58 9.11 -11.17
N MET A 137 7.06 7.92 -11.52
CA MET A 137 7.28 7.30 -12.84
C MET A 137 5.96 6.79 -13.40
N ILE A 138 5.67 7.20 -14.62
CA ILE A 138 4.50 6.75 -15.39
C ILE A 138 5.01 5.99 -16.61
N HIS A 139 4.41 4.83 -16.88
CA HIS A 139 4.64 4.06 -18.09
C HIS A 139 3.34 3.37 -18.53
N GLN A 140 3.30 2.93 -19.78
CA GLN A 140 2.15 2.16 -20.27
C GLN A 140 2.00 0.84 -19.52
N PRO A 141 0.77 0.27 -19.46
CA PRO A 141 0.55 -1.04 -18.84
C PRO A 141 1.43 -2.10 -19.48
N SER A 142 1.96 -2.99 -18.66
CA SER A 142 2.64 -4.21 -19.11
C SER A 142 1.83 -5.41 -18.64
N GLY A 143 1.76 -6.44 -19.46
CA GLY A 143 1.07 -7.67 -19.13
C GLY A 143 1.59 -8.82 -19.97
N GLY A 144 1.27 -10.03 -19.55
CA GLY A 144 1.54 -11.27 -20.27
C GLY A 144 0.34 -12.19 -20.18
N ALA A 145 0.25 -13.11 -21.12
CA ALA A 145 -0.80 -14.11 -21.17
C ALA A 145 -0.20 -15.48 -21.45
N GLN A 146 -0.73 -16.51 -20.75
CA GLN A 146 -0.44 -17.90 -20.99
C GLN A 146 -1.76 -18.68 -21.11
N GLY A 147 -1.83 -19.64 -22.00
CA GLY A 147 -3.02 -20.44 -22.20
C GLY A 147 -3.23 -20.80 -23.67
N GLN A 148 -4.46 -21.14 -24.04
CA GLN A 148 -4.86 -21.39 -25.43
C GLN A 148 -4.86 -20.08 -26.22
N ALA A 149 -4.74 -20.16 -27.55
CA ALA A 149 -4.67 -18.99 -28.43
C ALA A 149 -5.83 -18.01 -28.22
N THR A 150 -7.04 -18.52 -27.99
CA THR A 150 -8.22 -17.69 -27.70
C THR A 150 -8.08 -16.93 -26.38
N ASP A 151 -7.54 -17.57 -25.32
CA ASP A 151 -7.35 -16.94 -24.01
C ASP A 151 -6.31 -15.84 -24.09
N ILE A 152 -5.20 -16.10 -24.81
CA ILE A 152 -4.14 -15.12 -25.06
C ILE A 152 -4.70 -13.90 -25.81
N HIS A 153 -5.55 -14.13 -26.80
CA HIS A 153 -6.19 -13.05 -27.57
C HIS A 153 -7.09 -12.18 -26.70
N ILE A 154 -7.94 -12.80 -25.87
CA ILE A 154 -8.83 -12.09 -24.94
C ILE A 154 -8.02 -11.25 -23.96
N GLN A 155 -7.01 -11.83 -23.31
CA GLN A 155 -6.15 -11.10 -22.37
C GLN A 155 -5.37 -9.96 -23.03
N SER A 156 -4.90 -10.16 -24.25
CA SER A 156 -4.25 -9.09 -25.02
C SER A 156 -5.19 -7.92 -25.29
N GLN A 157 -6.45 -8.19 -25.62
CA GLN A 157 -7.44 -7.14 -25.81
C GLN A 157 -7.75 -6.38 -24.51
N GLU A 158 -7.83 -7.05 -23.35
CA GLU A 158 -8.03 -6.39 -22.06
C GLU A 158 -6.86 -5.47 -21.71
N ILE A 159 -5.60 -5.90 -21.96
CA ILE A 159 -4.41 -5.04 -21.77
C ILE A 159 -4.49 -3.80 -22.65
N LEU A 160 -4.94 -3.94 -23.89
CA LEU A 160 -5.11 -2.82 -24.82
C LEU A 160 -6.20 -1.84 -24.38
N LYS A 161 -7.29 -2.32 -23.79
CA LYS A 161 -8.33 -1.46 -23.22
C LYS A 161 -7.82 -0.64 -22.02
N ILE A 162 -7.01 -1.26 -21.16
CA ILE A 162 -6.39 -0.54 -20.02
C ILE A 162 -5.43 0.55 -20.49
N LYS A 163 -4.86 0.40 -21.69
CA LYS A 163 -3.95 1.38 -22.29
C LYS A 163 -4.67 2.62 -22.82
N SER A 164 -5.91 2.49 -23.30
CA SER A 164 -6.71 3.58 -23.88
C SER A 164 -7.28 4.49 -22.83
#